data_a76f93dbff7e43dfef38ce2228739681
#
_entry.id   a76f93dbff7e43dfef38ce2228739681
#
_cell.length_a   1.000
_cell.length_b   1.000
_cell.length_c   1.000
_cell.angle_alpha   90.00
_cell.angle_beta   90.00
_cell.angle_gamma   90.00
#
_symmetry.space_group_name_H-M   'P 1'
#
loop_
_entity.id
_entity.type
_entity.pdbx_description
1 polymer ?
#
loop_
_entity_poly.entity_id
_entity_poly.type
_entity_poly.pdbx_seq_one_letter_code
_entity_poly.pdbx_strand_id
1 'polypeptide(L)'
;MKAPFSPYLNGLAPRLRELVALLDKSYDYVSVLSTDSVGFRLSVSQSAKSVSGTNMTTERGSVVRVCRDGQYSEFAFNEMPGSPEALAEEIRKQLERQLEVLKLTGVKAYETGVLPDEPLDLFVEKDTERLPEREDMKALVERFTALSDRGMKLVPRALDCELTASSTNISKMFISKNRFLRQSYVYTEGVCAAYGPNDEGEIKYPFKGVSGCGGPEILDGLDAALESLPKTMEELLSAGKIEPGEYEIITDPEISGLIAHEAFGHGVEMDMFVKNRALGADYIGKRVGSELCTMHEGALCEESVTAYAFDDEGVLAGDVTEIDRGILKTGICDALSALRLGVEPTGNGKRENFAHKAYTRMTNTIFDSGAHRLEEMIASVQYGYLLCGEQSGMEVFIK
;
A
#
# COMPACT_ATOMS: atom_id res chain seq x y z
N MET A 1 -11.25 -3.13 -20.08
CA MET A 1 -10.21 -2.44 -20.90
C MET A 1 -8.90 -2.48 -20.16
N LYS A 2 -7.79 -1.95 -20.75
CA LYS A 2 -6.53 -1.80 -20.01
C LYS A 2 -6.47 -0.43 -19.37
N ALA A 3 -5.86 -0.31 -18.18
CA ALA A 3 -5.44 0.96 -17.61
C ALA A 3 -4.34 1.53 -18.49
N PRO A 4 -4.56 2.67 -19.18
CA PRO A 4 -3.58 3.14 -20.14
C PRO A 4 -2.34 3.68 -19.44
N PHE A 5 -1.16 3.32 -19.97
CA PHE A 5 0.09 3.89 -19.49
C PHE A 5 0.20 5.39 -19.88
N SER A 6 0.76 6.19 -18.98
CA SER A 6 0.86 7.64 -19.14
C SER A 6 1.56 8.06 -20.43
N PRO A 7 0.89 8.86 -21.29
CA PRO A 7 1.54 9.47 -22.45
C PRO A 7 2.69 10.41 -22.07
N TYR A 8 2.60 11.07 -20.91
CA TYR A 8 3.65 11.93 -20.38
C TYR A 8 4.92 11.14 -20.10
N LEU A 9 4.82 10.02 -19.38
CA LEU A 9 5.97 9.16 -19.11
C LEU A 9 6.55 8.55 -20.39
N ASN A 10 5.72 8.13 -21.32
CA ASN A 10 6.18 7.68 -22.64
C ASN A 10 7.00 8.76 -23.38
N GLY A 11 6.54 10.00 -23.36
CA GLY A 11 7.26 11.12 -23.95
C GLY A 11 8.57 11.47 -23.21
N LEU A 12 8.62 11.21 -21.90
CA LEU A 12 9.80 11.49 -21.07
C LEU A 12 10.88 10.40 -21.18
N ALA A 13 10.52 9.18 -21.51
CA ALA A 13 11.41 8.01 -21.50
C ALA A 13 12.74 8.20 -22.27
N PRO A 14 12.80 8.76 -23.49
CA PRO A 14 14.07 8.96 -24.19
C PRO A 14 15.04 9.88 -23.42
N ARG A 15 14.52 10.95 -22.82
CA ARG A 15 15.33 11.91 -22.05
C ARG A 15 15.85 11.31 -20.74
N LEU A 16 15.04 10.48 -20.08
CA LEU A 16 15.45 9.77 -18.86
C LEU A 16 16.51 8.69 -19.16
N ARG A 17 16.38 7.98 -20.27
CA ARG A 17 17.42 7.04 -20.72
C ARG A 17 18.74 7.74 -20.99
N GLU A 18 18.71 8.90 -21.63
CA GLU A 18 19.89 9.73 -21.84
C GLU A 18 20.49 10.20 -20.51
N LEU A 19 19.67 10.65 -19.57
CA LEU A 19 20.10 11.05 -18.23
C LEU A 19 20.81 9.89 -17.51
N VAL A 20 20.23 8.68 -17.52
CA VAL A 20 20.84 7.48 -16.93
C VAL A 20 22.20 7.20 -17.59
N ALA A 21 22.29 7.23 -18.93
CA ALA A 21 23.53 6.99 -19.65
C ALA A 21 24.62 8.05 -19.36
N LEU A 22 24.23 9.28 -19.07
CA LEU A 22 25.16 10.36 -18.67
C LEU A 22 25.69 10.16 -17.26
N LEU A 23 24.83 9.74 -16.33
CA LEU A 23 25.19 9.52 -14.92
C LEU A 23 25.97 8.19 -14.73
N ASP A 24 25.66 7.14 -15.50
CA ASP A 24 26.34 5.84 -15.46
C ASP A 24 27.85 5.93 -15.71
N LYS A 25 28.31 7.00 -16.36
CA LYS A 25 29.75 7.28 -16.55
C LYS A 25 30.48 7.67 -15.25
N SER A 26 29.74 8.02 -14.19
CA SER A 26 30.30 8.59 -12.95
C SER A 26 29.90 7.84 -11.69
N TYR A 27 28.98 6.90 -11.79
CA TYR A 27 28.43 6.15 -10.67
C TYR A 27 28.43 4.64 -10.96
N ASP A 28 28.56 3.84 -9.91
CA ASP A 28 28.57 2.38 -9.98
C ASP A 28 27.20 1.79 -10.31
N TYR A 29 26.14 2.53 -9.97
CA TYR A 29 24.75 2.22 -10.27
C TYR A 29 23.94 3.49 -10.44
N VAL A 30 23.01 3.48 -11.39
CA VAL A 30 22.05 4.56 -11.63
C VAL A 30 20.70 3.97 -11.97
N SER A 31 19.66 4.48 -11.32
CA SER A 31 18.28 4.23 -11.72
C SER A 31 17.41 5.48 -11.61
N VAL A 32 16.32 5.50 -12.36
CA VAL A 32 15.26 6.52 -12.28
C VAL A 32 13.92 5.82 -12.15
N LEU A 33 13.19 6.13 -11.10
CA LEU A 33 11.76 5.85 -11.02
C LEU A 33 11.00 7.12 -11.38
N SER A 34 10.03 7.01 -12.25
CA SER A 34 9.09 8.10 -12.58
C SER A 34 7.66 7.63 -12.37
N THR A 35 6.86 8.45 -11.71
CA THR A 35 5.44 8.21 -11.45
C THR A 35 4.60 9.29 -12.11
N ASP A 36 3.47 8.91 -12.67
CA ASP A 36 2.40 9.80 -13.10
C ASP A 36 1.07 9.17 -12.75
N SER A 37 0.24 9.87 -12.01
CA SER A 37 -1.06 9.39 -11.59
C SER A 37 -2.16 10.40 -11.87
N VAL A 38 -3.37 9.92 -12.14
CA VAL A 38 -4.55 10.72 -12.36
C VAL A 38 -5.76 10.04 -11.73
N GLY A 39 -6.60 10.81 -11.04
CA GLY A 39 -7.76 10.23 -10.38
C GLY A 39 -8.64 11.27 -9.73
N PHE A 40 -9.50 10.80 -8.85
CA PHE A 40 -10.38 11.65 -8.04
C PHE A 40 -10.48 11.15 -6.61
N ARG A 41 -10.86 12.05 -5.73
CA ARG A 41 -11.39 11.77 -4.39
C ARG A 41 -12.74 12.47 -4.23
N LEU A 42 -13.71 11.76 -3.67
CA LEU A 42 -15.06 12.24 -3.44
C LEU A 42 -15.43 11.97 -1.99
N SER A 43 -16.07 12.93 -1.34
CA SER A 43 -16.76 12.75 -0.05
C SER A 43 -18.12 13.44 -0.14
N VAL A 44 -19.15 12.73 0.32
CA VAL A 44 -20.53 13.22 0.42
C VAL A 44 -21.07 12.83 1.77
N SER A 45 -21.56 13.82 2.51
CA SER A 45 -22.33 13.66 3.75
C SER A 45 -23.58 14.53 3.71
N GLN A 46 -24.39 14.50 4.76
CA GLN A 46 -25.56 15.39 4.87
C GLN A 46 -25.17 16.87 5.00
N SER A 47 -24.00 17.15 5.57
CA SER A 47 -23.51 18.49 5.84
C SER A 47 -22.62 19.06 4.75
N ALA A 48 -21.92 18.22 3.98
CA ALA A 48 -20.91 18.65 3.04
C ALA A 48 -20.76 17.72 1.83
N LYS A 49 -20.36 18.31 0.71
CA LYS A 49 -19.96 17.57 -0.49
C LYS A 49 -18.64 18.14 -0.96
N SER A 50 -17.64 17.29 -1.12
CA SER A 50 -16.34 17.69 -1.66
C SER A 50 -15.91 16.76 -2.78
N VAL A 51 -15.41 17.37 -3.84
CA VAL A 51 -14.79 16.67 -4.96
C VAL A 51 -13.40 17.25 -5.12
N SER A 52 -12.40 16.41 -4.94
CA SER A 52 -11.03 16.72 -5.26
C SER A 52 -10.68 16.01 -6.56
N GLY A 53 -10.53 16.79 -7.62
CA GLY A 53 -10.04 16.27 -8.89
C GLY A 53 -8.53 16.08 -8.89
N THR A 54 -7.98 15.96 -10.07
CA THR A 54 -6.59 15.61 -10.37
C THR A 54 -5.51 16.31 -9.54
N ASN A 55 -5.72 17.54 -9.08
CA ASN A 55 -4.68 18.30 -8.39
C ASN A 55 -4.31 17.80 -6.97
N MET A 56 -5.19 17.05 -6.31
CA MET A 56 -4.91 16.50 -4.96
C MET A 56 -4.60 15.00 -4.96
N THR A 57 -4.91 14.31 -6.06
CA THR A 57 -4.67 12.88 -6.22
C THR A 57 -3.61 12.59 -7.28
N THR A 58 -3.16 13.62 -8.02
CA THR A 58 -2.13 13.48 -9.04
C THR A 58 -0.76 13.57 -8.42
N GLU A 59 -0.01 12.50 -8.53
CA GLU A 59 1.42 12.49 -8.29
C GLU A 59 2.14 12.49 -9.63
N ARG A 60 3.05 13.43 -9.84
CA ARG A 60 3.93 13.48 -11.01
C ARG A 60 5.32 13.88 -10.59
N GLY A 61 6.27 12.98 -10.82
CA GLY A 61 7.66 13.27 -10.51
C GLY A 61 8.57 12.09 -10.76
N SER A 62 9.84 12.34 -10.60
CA SER A 62 10.90 11.37 -10.81
C SER A 62 11.90 11.42 -9.67
N VAL A 63 12.50 10.29 -9.36
CA VAL A 63 13.63 10.18 -8.43
C VAL A 63 14.76 9.42 -9.10
N VAL A 64 15.93 10.03 -9.12
CA VAL A 64 17.19 9.41 -9.54
C VAL A 64 17.87 8.84 -8.29
N ARG A 65 18.23 7.57 -8.35
CA ARG A 65 19.09 6.93 -7.34
C ARG A 65 20.43 6.64 -7.96
N VAL A 66 21.50 6.93 -7.23
CA VAL A 66 22.87 6.60 -7.64
C VAL A 66 23.60 5.88 -6.52
N CYS A 67 24.60 5.08 -6.90
CA CYS A 67 25.58 4.50 -5.98
C CYS A 67 26.98 4.92 -6.38
N ARG A 68 27.81 5.29 -5.41
CA ARG A 68 29.26 5.47 -5.56
C ARG A 68 29.96 4.96 -4.30
N ASP A 69 30.94 4.08 -4.49
CA ASP A 69 31.74 3.51 -3.39
C ASP A 69 30.85 2.90 -2.26
N GLY A 70 29.80 2.17 -2.64
CA GLY A 70 28.87 1.54 -1.70
C GLY A 70 27.90 2.50 -0.98
N GLN A 71 27.88 3.77 -1.37
CA GLN A 71 26.96 4.77 -0.79
C GLN A 71 25.88 5.16 -1.79
N TYR A 72 24.62 5.10 -1.34
CA TYR A 72 23.45 5.46 -2.13
C TYR A 72 22.98 6.86 -1.79
N SER A 73 22.62 7.62 -2.83
CA SER A 73 21.99 8.94 -2.72
C SER A 73 20.87 9.07 -3.74
N GLU A 74 19.94 9.97 -3.46
CA GLU A 74 18.78 10.20 -4.30
C GLU A 74 18.57 11.69 -4.58
N PHE A 75 18.04 11.97 -5.77
CA PHE A 75 17.64 13.29 -6.22
C PHE A 75 16.26 13.23 -6.85
N ALA A 76 15.31 13.97 -6.31
CA ALA A 76 13.92 13.98 -6.78
C ALA A 76 13.60 15.30 -7.53
N PHE A 77 12.78 15.20 -8.59
CA PHE A 77 12.31 16.34 -9.36
C PHE A 77 10.92 16.08 -9.95
N ASN A 78 10.09 17.13 -10.06
CA ASN A 78 8.77 17.03 -10.65
C ASN A 78 8.82 17.09 -12.18
N GLU A 79 9.52 18.07 -12.71
CA GLU A 79 9.70 18.28 -14.13
C GLU A 79 11.18 18.26 -14.48
N MET A 80 11.52 17.68 -15.61
CA MET A 80 12.90 17.69 -16.08
C MET A 80 13.27 19.10 -16.55
N PRO A 81 14.11 19.85 -15.81
CA PRO A 81 14.53 21.17 -16.20
C PRO A 81 15.55 21.07 -17.35
N GLY A 82 15.35 21.86 -18.41
CA GLY A 82 16.32 21.97 -19.48
C GLY A 82 16.64 20.65 -20.21
N SER A 83 17.93 20.41 -20.49
CA SER A 83 18.41 19.20 -21.15
C SER A 83 18.84 18.13 -20.15
N PRO A 84 18.92 16.85 -20.57
CA PRO A 84 19.47 15.77 -19.72
C PRO A 84 20.88 16.06 -19.19
N GLU A 85 21.74 16.73 -19.98
CA GLU A 85 23.10 17.09 -19.58
C GLU A 85 23.09 18.12 -18.45
N ALA A 86 22.24 19.15 -18.54
CA ALA A 86 22.12 20.19 -17.52
C ALA A 86 21.63 19.58 -16.20
N LEU A 87 20.64 18.67 -16.27
CA LEU A 87 20.16 17.96 -15.09
C LEU A 87 21.19 17.01 -14.51
N ALA A 88 21.93 16.29 -15.37
CA ALA A 88 23.00 15.40 -14.90
C ALA A 88 24.09 16.16 -14.14
N GLU A 89 24.45 17.37 -14.60
CA GLU A 89 25.43 18.23 -13.94
C GLU A 89 24.92 18.73 -12.60
N GLU A 90 23.67 19.16 -12.52
CA GLU A 90 23.05 19.57 -11.27
C GLU A 90 22.96 18.43 -10.26
N ILE A 91 22.56 17.24 -10.70
CA ILE A 91 22.52 16.03 -9.86
C ILE A 91 23.91 15.73 -9.30
N ARG A 92 24.96 15.70 -10.14
CA ARG A 92 26.33 15.46 -9.67
C ARG A 92 26.74 16.47 -8.58
N LYS A 93 26.52 17.75 -8.83
CA LYS A 93 26.84 18.82 -7.87
C LYS A 93 26.11 18.67 -6.54
N GLN A 94 24.84 18.36 -6.58
CA GLN A 94 24.01 18.17 -5.37
C GLN A 94 24.45 16.93 -4.58
N LEU A 95 24.69 15.82 -5.25
CA LEU A 95 25.07 14.56 -4.60
C LEU A 95 26.49 14.61 -4.05
N GLU A 96 27.45 15.28 -4.74
CA GLU A 96 28.79 15.52 -4.21
C GLU A 96 28.74 16.34 -2.91
N ARG A 97 27.91 17.39 -2.87
CA ARG A 97 27.70 18.18 -1.66
C ARG A 97 27.09 17.37 -0.52
N GLN A 98 26.15 16.46 -0.79
CA GLN A 98 25.58 15.57 0.22
C GLN A 98 26.65 14.62 0.80
N LEU A 99 27.51 14.04 -0.04
CA LEU A 99 28.61 13.18 0.39
C LEU A 99 29.64 13.93 1.25
N GLU A 100 29.95 15.18 0.91
CA GLU A 100 30.83 16.01 1.73
C GLU A 100 30.22 16.30 3.12
N VAL A 101 28.94 16.63 3.19
CA VAL A 101 28.22 16.86 4.45
C VAL A 101 28.22 15.59 5.31
N LEU A 102 27.98 14.43 4.73
CA LEU A 102 28.02 13.16 5.46
C LEU A 102 29.42 12.88 6.05
N LYS A 103 30.49 13.16 5.31
CA LYS A 103 31.87 13.03 5.82
C LYS A 103 32.15 13.99 6.97
N LEU A 104 31.68 15.23 6.88
CA LEU A 104 31.89 16.26 7.91
C LEU A 104 31.10 15.99 9.20
N THR A 105 29.91 15.43 9.10
CA THR A 105 29.04 15.15 10.27
C THR A 105 29.42 13.88 11.03
N GLY A 106 30.34 13.08 10.50
CA GLY A 106 30.75 11.80 11.11
C GLY A 106 29.62 10.77 11.17
N VAL A 107 28.52 11.01 10.46
CA VAL A 107 27.42 10.03 10.34
C VAL A 107 27.95 8.84 9.57
N LYS A 108 27.97 7.67 10.22
CA LYS A 108 28.39 6.42 9.60
C LYS A 108 27.31 6.00 8.59
N ALA A 109 27.57 6.27 7.31
CA ALA A 109 26.71 5.74 6.24
C ALA A 109 26.90 4.22 6.15
N TYR A 110 25.80 3.51 5.83
CA TYR A 110 25.92 2.08 5.53
C TYR A 110 26.67 1.92 4.20
N GLU A 111 27.76 1.19 4.21
CA GLU A 111 28.36 0.67 2.99
C GLU A 111 27.51 -0.50 2.51
N THR A 112 26.97 -0.38 1.32
CA THR A 112 26.04 -1.38 0.73
C THR A 112 26.58 -1.76 -0.63
N GLY A 113 26.53 -3.04 -0.98
CA GLY A 113 26.92 -3.51 -2.31
C GLY A 113 26.18 -2.79 -3.43
N VAL A 114 26.63 -2.98 -4.66
CA VAL A 114 25.95 -2.44 -5.84
C VAL A 114 24.70 -3.27 -6.13
N LEU A 115 23.59 -2.61 -6.37
CA LEU A 115 22.31 -3.29 -6.74
C LEU A 115 22.50 -4.05 -8.06
N PRO A 116 21.96 -5.28 -8.17
CA PRO A 116 21.97 -6.02 -9.42
C PRO A 116 21.16 -5.29 -10.49
N ASP A 117 21.64 -5.31 -11.71
CA ASP A 117 21.03 -4.63 -12.86
C ASP A 117 20.97 -5.56 -14.08
N GLU A 118 20.38 -6.75 -13.87
CA GLU A 118 20.19 -7.72 -14.94
C GLU A 118 19.24 -7.19 -16.02
N PRO A 119 19.53 -7.44 -17.32
CA PRO A 119 18.73 -6.93 -18.41
C PRO A 119 17.26 -7.37 -18.33
N LEU A 120 16.34 -6.40 -18.35
CA LEU A 120 14.91 -6.67 -18.33
C LEU A 120 14.14 -5.53 -19.01
N ASP A 121 13.28 -5.89 -19.96
CA ASP A 121 12.26 -4.98 -20.53
C ASP A 121 10.89 -5.56 -20.21
N LEU A 122 10.06 -4.80 -19.48
CA LEU A 122 8.73 -5.23 -19.05
C LEU A 122 7.74 -4.10 -19.30
N PHE A 123 6.58 -4.46 -19.85
CA PHE A 123 5.46 -3.55 -19.98
C PHE A 123 4.14 -4.25 -19.59
N VAL A 124 3.51 -3.77 -18.54
CA VAL A 124 2.26 -4.34 -18.00
C VAL A 124 1.21 -3.24 -17.86
N GLU A 125 0.08 -3.43 -18.51
CA GLU A 125 -1.13 -2.64 -18.26
C GLU A 125 -2.19 -3.57 -17.66
N LYS A 126 -2.59 -3.33 -16.41
CA LYS A 126 -3.61 -4.14 -15.75
C LYS A 126 -5.00 -3.90 -16.35
N ASP A 127 -5.89 -4.87 -16.17
CA ASP A 127 -7.28 -4.76 -16.62
C ASP A 127 -8.09 -3.85 -15.68
N THR A 128 -9.08 -3.17 -16.24
CA THR A 128 -10.07 -2.36 -15.54
C THR A 128 -11.33 -2.27 -16.41
N GLU A 129 -12.49 -2.08 -15.83
CA GLU A 129 -13.73 -1.87 -16.60
C GLU A 129 -13.95 -0.41 -16.92
N ARG A 130 -13.67 0.49 -15.98
CA ARG A 130 -13.82 1.94 -16.10
C ARG A 130 -12.51 2.66 -15.75
N LEU A 131 -12.36 3.90 -16.21
CA LEU A 131 -11.20 4.74 -15.91
C LEU A 131 -11.61 5.95 -15.10
N PRO A 132 -10.88 6.29 -14.01
CA PRO A 132 -11.24 7.42 -13.14
C PRO A 132 -11.28 8.75 -13.88
N GLU A 133 -10.40 8.97 -14.85
CA GLU A 133 -10.36 10.19 -15.66
C GLU A 133 -11.51 10.33 -16.68
N ARG A 134 -12.34 9.31 -16.83
CA ARG A 134 -13.51 9.31 -17.73
C ARG A 134 -14.84 9.31 -16.97
N GLU A 135 -14.81 9.26 -15.65
CA GLU A 135 -16.03 9.27 -14.85
C GLU A 135 -16.77 10.62 -14.95
N ASP A 136 -18.08 10.53 -15.04
CA ASP A 136 -18.94 11.71 -14.87
C ASP A 136 -19.05 12.05 -13.37
N MET A 137 -18.21 12.96 -12.92
CA MET A 137 -18.17 13.37 -11.52
C MET A 137 -19.49 13.94 -11.01
N LYS A 138 -20.30 14.55 -11.88
CA LYS A 138 -21.62 15.04 -11.49
C LYS A 138 -22.56 13.87 -11.21
N ALA A 139 -22.64 12.91 -12.10
CA ALA A 139 -23.45 11.71 -11.91
C ALA A 139 -22.99 10.91 -10.68
N LEU A 140 -21.69 10.84 -10.42
CA LEU A 140 -21.14 10.16 -9.25
C LEU A 140 -21.53 10.87 -7.95
N VAL A 141 -21.44 12.20 -7.89
CA VAL A 141 -21.91 13.02 -6.74
C VAL A 141 -23.42 12.85 -6.50
N GLU A 142 -24.22 12.85 -7.59
CA GLU A 142 -25.68 12.63 -7.50
C GLU A 142 -25.97 11.23 -6.94
N ARG A 143 -25.28 10.19 -7.42
CA ARG A 143 -25.40 8.82 -6.90
C ARG A 143 -25.03 8.75 -5.41
N PHE A 144 -23.91 9.32 -5.01
CA PHE A 144 -23.45 9.29 -3.61
C PHE A 144 -24.39 10.08 -2.70
N THR A 145 -24.96 11.18 -3.20
CA THR A 145 -26.01 11.91 -2.48
C THR A 145 -27.25 11.03 -2.25
N ALA A 146 -27.69 10.33 -3.28
CA ALA A 146 -28.84 9.42 -3.15
C ALA A 146 -28.56 8.26 -2.18
N LEU A 147 -27.34 7.73 -2.15
CA LEU A 147 -26.90 6.70 -1.19
C LEU A 147 -26.87 7.25 0.23
N SER A 148 -26.32 8.46 0.45
CA SER A 148 -26.31 9.13 1.74
C SER A 148 -27.73 9.35 2.26
N ASP A 149 -28.65 9.91 1.42
CA ASP A 149 -30.05 10.09 1.76
C ASP A 149 -30.79 8.77 2.06
N ARG A 150 -30.41 7.69 1.37
CA ARG A 150 -30.93 6.35 1.64
C ARG A 150 -30.42 5.83 2.99
N GLY A 151 -29.13 5.99 3.28
CA GLY A 151 -28.53 5.60 4.55
C GLY A 151 -29.19 6.29 5.75
N MET A 152 -29.47 7.59 5.64
CA MET A 152 -30.21 8.34 6.65
C MET A 152 -31.60 7.76 6.98
N LYS A 153 -32.23 7.12 6.00
CA LYS A 153 -33.58 6.51 6.18
C LYS A 153 -33.49 5.09 6.69
N LEU A 154 -32.44 4.35 6.30
CA LEU A 154 -32.27 2.93 6.62
C LEU A 154 -31.65 2.72 8.00
N VAL A 155 -30.66 3.52 8.36
CA VAL A 155 -29.85 3.29 9.57
C VAL A 155 -30.53 3.92 10.78
N PRO A 156 -30.81 3.15 11.84
CA PRO A 156 -31.44 3.66 13.05
C PRO A 156 -30.62 4.79 13.68
N ARG A 157 -31.31 5.85 14.12
CA ARG A 157 -30.74 7.01 14.81
C ARG A 157 -29.63 7.74 14.04
N ALA A 158 -29.52 7.53 12.73
CA ALA A 158 -28.49 8.21 11.94
C ALA A 158 -28.65 9.74 11.99
N LEU A 159 -27.60 10.44 12.37
CA LEU A 159 -27.45 11.90 12.29
C LEU A 159 -26.72 12.32 11.02
N ASP A 160 -25.85 11.47 10.50
CA ASP A 160 -25.15 11.63 9.23
C ASP A 160 -24.90 10.26 8.59
N CYS A 161 -24.81 10.25 7.28
CA CYS A 161 -24.37 9.10 6.50
C CYS A 161 -23.36 9.58 5.45
N GLU A 162 -22.09 9.28 5.68
CA GLU A 162 -20.98 9.69 4.83
C GLU A 162 -20.59 8.59 3.86
N LEU A 163 -20.34 8.98 2.61
CA LEU A 163 -19.70 8.14 1.60
C LEU A 163 -18.43 8.82 1.13
N THR A 164 -17.34 8.08 1.14
CA THR A 164 -16.07 8.51 0.56
C THR A 164 -15.65 7.56 -0.54
N ALA A 165 -14.92 8.07 -1.53
CA ALA A 165 -14.32 7.26 -2.56
C ALA A 165 -13.03 7.89 -3.06
N SER A 166 -12.09 7.05 -3.45
CA SER A 166 -10.96 7.46 -4.31
C SER A 166 -10.76 6.44 -5.42
N SER A 167 -10.37 6.91 -6.59
CA SER A 167 -9.97 6.06 -7.71
C SER A 167 -8.83 6.73 -8.44
N THR A 168 -7.73 6.01 -8.63
CA THR A 168 -6.50 6.56 -9.18
C THR A 168 -5.87 5.61 -10.19
N ASN A 169 -5.70 6.08 -11.42
CA ASN A 169 -4.88 5.43 -12.44
C ASN A 169 -3.42 5.84 -12.22
N ILE A 170 -2.56 4.87 -11.98
CA ILE A 170 -1.16 5.04 -11.63
C ILE A 170 -0.30 4.44 -12.74
N SER A 171 0.63 5.22 -13.26
CA SER A 171 1.67 4.76 -14.18
C SER A 171 3.04 4.92 -13.53
N LYS A 172 3.84 3.87 -13.56
CA LYS A 172 5.22 3.89 -13.06
C LYS A 172 6.18 3.40 -14.14
N MET A 173 7.32 4.07 -14.25
CA MET A 173 8.39 3.74 -15.17
C MET A 173 9.71 3.69 -14.41
N PHE A 174 10.38 2.55 -14.46
CA PHE A 174 11.71 2.37 -13.91
C PHE A 174 12.73 2.17 -15.03
N ILE A 175 13.81 2.95 -14.98
CA ILE A 175 14.91 2.92 -15.96
C ILE A 175 16.22 2.79 -15.20
N SER A 176 17.03 1.79 -15.55
CA SER A 176 18.43 1.71 -15.21
C SER A 176 19.26 1.58 -16.49
N LYS A 177 20.54 1.26 -16.38
CA LYS A 177 21.38 0.96 -17.55
C LYS A 177 20.82 -0.20 -18.38
N ASN A 178 20.36 -1.25 -17.71
CA ASN A 178 19.96 -2.51 -18.34
C ASN A 178 18.45 -2.79 -18.23
N ARG A 179 17.69 -2.01 -17.44
CA ARG A 179 16.26 -2.24 -17.22
C ARG A 179 15.40 -1.13 -17.80
N PHE A 180 14.27 -1.53 -18.37
CA PHE A 180 13.19 -0.63 -18.79
C PHE A 180 11.84 -1.23 -18.42
N LEU A 181 11.35 -0.89 -17.23
CA LEU A 181 10.12 -1.45 -16.70
C LEU A 181 9.03 -0.38 -16.73
N ARG A 182 7.83 -0.78 -17.16
CA ARG A 182 6.66 0.11 -17.26
C ARG A 182 5.44 -0.65 -16.79
N GLN A 183 4.63 0.00 -15.98
CA GLN A 183 3.34 -0.54 -15.54
C GLN A 183 2.30 0.53 -15.37
N SER A 184 1.04 0.14 -15.56
CA SER A 184 -0.11 0.96 -15.20
C SER A 184 -1.24 0.09 -14.64
N TYR A 185 -1.91 0.64 -13.64
CA TYR A 185 -2.99 -0.02 -12.90
C TYR A 185 -3.89 1.03 -12.26
N VAL A 186 -5.11 0.63 -11.90
CA VAL A 186 -6.05 1.50 -11.17
C VAL A 186 -6.27 0.91 -9.79
N TYR A 187 -6.21 1.76 -8.77
CA TYR A 187 -6.67 1.45 -7.42
C TYR A 187 -7.92 2.23 -7.12
N THR A 188 -8.91 1.54 -6.57
CA THR A 188 -10.18 2.16 -6.17
C THR A 188 -10.56 1.66 -4.79
N GLU A 189 -11.01 2.59 -3.97
CA GLU A 189 -11.57 2.34 -2.66
C GLU A 189 -12.81 3.22 -2.44
N GLY A 190 -13.74 2.72 -1.66
CA GLY A 190 -14.90 3.47 -1.22
C GLY A 190 -15.38 2.99 0.15
N VAL A 191 -15.90 3.89 0.95
CA VAL A 191 -16.44 3.59 2.27
C VAL A 191 -17.80 4.25 2.42
N CYS A 192 -18.74 3.55 3.02
CA CYS A 192 -19.96 4.14 3.57
C CYS A 192 -19.96 3.98 5.10
N ALA A 193 -20.29 5.06 5.82
CA ALA A 193 -20.37 5.11 7.27
C ALA A 193 -21.62 5.86 7.70
N ALA A 194 -22.26 5.40 8.78
CA ALA A 194 -23.38 6.12 9.39
C ALA A 194 -23.07 6.43 10.86
N TYR A 195 -23.46 7.59 11.32
CA TYR A 195 -23.14 8.08 12.66
C TYR A 195 -24.43 8.32 13.44
N GLY A 196 -24.55 7.78 14.64
CA GLY A 196 -25.72 7.97 15.48
C GLY A 196 -25.44 7.73 16.96
N PRO A 197 -26.20 8.39 17.89
CA PRO A 197 -25.97 8.26 19.32
C PRO A 197 -26.65 7.00 19.89
N ASN A 198 -26.00 6.34 20.84
CA ASN A 198 -26.65 5.38 21.72
C ASN A 198 -27.49 6.11 22.82
N ASP A 199 -28.10 5.36 23.73
CA ASP A 199 -28.91 5.92 24.81
C ASP A 199 -28.12 6.76 25.83
N GLU A 200 -26.79 6.56 25.88
CA GLU A 200 -25.87 7.30 26.73
C GLU A 200 -25.30 8.58 26.01
N GLY A 201 -25.67 8.79 24.76
CA GLY A 201 -25.19 9.90 23.92
C GLY A 201 -23.83 9.65 23.27
N GLU A 202 -23.26 8.46 23.35
CA GLU A 202 -22.04 8.10 22.65
C GLU A 202 -22.33 7.88 21.16
N ILE A 203 -21.54 8.45 20.28
CA ILE A 203 -21.66 8.23 18.83
C ILE A 203 -21.15 6.85 18.47
N LYS A 204 -22.02 6.07 17.84
CA LYS A 204 -21.70 4.80 17.19
C LYS A 204 -21.63 5.04 15.68
N TYR A 205 -20.69 4.36 15.01
CA TYR A 205 -20.46 4.58 13.58
C TYR A 205 -20.10 3.27 12.86
N PRO A 206 -21.10 2.43 12.53
CA PRO A 206 -20.85 1.33 11.62
C PRO A 206 -20.37 1.86 10.27
N PHE A 207 -19.40 1.19 9.69
CA PHE A 207 -18.94 1.46 8.34
C PHE A 207 -18.70 0.17 7.57
N LYS A 208 -18.65 0.27 6.25
CA LYS A 208 -18.24 -0.81 5.36
C LYS A 208 -17.52 -0.26 4.15
N GLY A 209 -16.39 -0.90 3.81
CA GLY A 209 -15.57 -0.53 2.69
C GLY A 209 -15.71 -1.48 1.50
N VAL A 210 -15.33 -0.96 0.34
CA VAL A 210 -15.06 -1.71 -0.89
C VAL A 210 -13.74 -1.23 -1.44
N SER A 211 -12.88 -2.13 -1.90
CA SER A 211 -11.59 -1.76 -2.48
C SER A 211 -11.06 -2.84 -3.43
N GLY A 212 -10.13 -2.46 -4.30
CA GLY A 212 -9.50 -3.42 -5.20
C GLY A 212 -8.56 -2.79 -6.22
N CYS A 213 -7.82 -3.64 -6.92
CA CYS A 213 -7.08 -3.31 -8.12
C CYS A 213 -8.05 -3.34 -9.31
N GLY A 214 -8.65 -2.20 -9.62
CA GLY A 214 -9.65 -1.99 -10.64
C GLY A 214 -10.14 -0.56 -10.63
N GLY A 215 -11.01 -0.21 -11.56
CA GLY A 215 -11.52 1.14 -11.72
C GLY A 215 -12.75 1.45 -10.86
N PRO A 216 -13.43 2.58 -11.16
CA PRO A 216 -14.63 3.01 -10.42
C PRO A 216 -15.78 2.00 -10.39
N GLU A 217 -15.75 0.91 -11.17
CA GLU A 217 -16.69 -0.21 -11.06
C GLU A 217 -16.73 -0.83 -9.67
N ILE A 218 -15.63 -0.79 -8.93
CA ILE A 218 -15.54 -1.31 -7.56
C ILE A 218 -16.50 -0.57 -6.62
N LEU A 219 -16.74 0.72 -6.88
CA LEU A 219 -17.68 1.54 -6.09
C LEU A 219 -19.14 1.08 -6.22
N ASP A 220 -19.44 0.21 -7.21
CA ASP A 220 -20.79 -0.33 -7.35
C ASP A 220 -21.16 -1.24 -6.18
N GLY A 221 -20.16 -1.81 -5.48
CA GLY A 221 -20.33 -2.56 -4.24
C GLY A 221 -20.84 -1.74 -3.05
N LEU A 222 -20.77 -0.40 -3.08
CA LEU A 222 -21.24 0.47 -1.99
C LEU A 222 -22.74 0.36 -1.74
N ASP A 223 -23.54 -0.01 -2.74
CA ASP A 223 -24.97 -0.25 -2.56
C ASP A 223 -25.23 -1.40 -1.58
N ALA A 224 -24.53 -2.53 -1.76
CA ALA A 224 -24.64 -3.69 -0.87
C ALA A 224 -24.00 -3.41 0.50
N ALA A 225 -22.89 -2.67 0.54
CA ALA A 225 -22.23 -2.25 1.76
C ALA A 225 -23.18 -1.41 2.64
N LEU A 226 -23.89 -0.43 2.06
CA LEU A 226 -24.84 0.41 2.75
C LEU A 226 -26.00 -0.40 3.37
N GLU A 227 -26.50 -1.44 2.66
CA GLU A 227 -27.57 -2.30 3.15
C GLU A 227 -27.20 -3.13 4.41
N SER A 228 -25.90 -3.28 4.68
CA SER A 228 -25.43 -3.99 5.87
C SER A 228 -25.41 -3.11 7.14
N LEU A 229 -25.31 -1.79 7.00
CA LEU A 229 -25.12 -0.86 8.12
C LEU A 229 -26.26 -0.85 9.14
N PRO A 230 -27.58 -0.97 8.77
CA PRO A 230 -28.65 -0.95 9.73
C PRO A 230 -28.51 -2.02 10.82
N LYS A 231 -28.21 -3.25 10.43
CA LYS A 231 -28.01 -4.36 11.36
C LYS A 231 -26.84 -4.09 12.31
N THR A 232 -25.69 -3.67 11.78
CA THR A 232 -24.52 -3.35 12.59
C THR A 232 -24.80 -2.19 13.55
N MET A 233 -25.56 -1.17 13.11
CA MET A 233 -25.96 -0.07 14.00
C MET A 233 -26.85 -0.57 15.15
N GLU A 234 -27.85 -1.41 14.87
CA GLU A 234 -28.73 -1.99 15.92
C GLU A 234 -27.91 -2.79 16.93
N GLU A 235 -26.96 -3.59 16.47
CA GLU A 235 -26.05 -4.36 17.33
C GLU A 235 -25.19 -3.42 18.19
N LEU A 236 -24.57 -2.38 17.61
CA LEU A 236 -23.76 -1.40 18.33
C LEU A 236 -24.56 -0.56 19.34
N LEU A 237 -25.80 -0.20 19.02
CA LEU A 237 -26.68 0.56 19.91
C LEU A 237 -27.09 -0.25 21.14
N SER A 238 -27.18 -1.57 21.02
CA SER A 238 -27.58 -2.50 22.10
C SER A 238 -26.39 -3.18 22.79
N ALA A 239 -25.18 -2.99 22.28
CA ALA A 239 -23.98 -3.67 22.78
C ALA A 239 -23.61 -3.22 24.20
N GLY A 240 -23.36 -4.19 25.08
CA GLY A 240 -22.73 -3.99 26.38
C GLY A 240 -21.22 -3.92 26.29
N LYS A 241 -20.57 -3.57 27.39
CA LYS A 241 -19.11 -3.63 27.49
C LYS A 241 -18.67 -5.07 27.78
N ILE A 242 -17.59 -5.49 27.12
CA ILE A 242 -16.95 -6.77 27.44
C ILE A 242 -16.25 -6.64 28.79
N GLU A 243 -16.46 -7.60 29.68
CA GLU A 243 -15.72 -7.69 30.93
C GLU A 243 -14.26 -8.12 30.63
N PRO A 244 -13.26 -7.49 31.26
CA PRO A 244 -11.88 -7.92 31.11
C PRO A 244 -11.68 -9.38 31.56
N GLY A 245 -11.01 -10.18 30.73
CA GLY A 245 -10.81 -11.60 31.02
C GLY A 245 -10.00 -12.29 29.93
N GLU A 246 -9.81 -13.59 30.08
CA GLU A 246 -9.22 -14.48 29.10
C GLU A 246 -10.34 -15.29 28.43
N TYR A 247 -10.39 -15.25 27.10
CA TYR A 247 -11.48 -15.82 26.32
C TYR A 247 -10.97 -16.58 25.11
N GLU A 248 -11.71 -17.61 24.71
CA GLU A 248 -11.56 -18.17 23.36
C GLU A 248 -12.13 -17.17 22.34
N ILE A 249 -11.38 -16.91 21.29
CA ILE A 249 -11.74 -15.90 20.28
C ILE A 249 -11.76 -16.55 18.90
N ILE A 250 -12.87 -16.31 18.17
CA ILE A 250 -12.95 -16.53 16.74
C ILE A 250 -12.94 -15.14 16.10
N THR A 251 -12.15 -14.94 15.06
CA THR A 251 -12.08 -13.69 14.30
C THR A 251 -12.67 -13.89 12.92
N ASP A 252 -13.39 -12.88 12.43
CA ASP A 252 -13.80 -12.84 11.03
C ASP A 252 -12.59 -12.54 10.11
N PRO A 253 -12.74 -12.59 8.78
CA PRO A 253 -11.64 -12.28 7.85
C PRO A 253 -11.08 -10.85 8.01
N GLU A 254 -11.87 -9.85 8.39
CA GLU A 254 -11.42 -8.47 8.58
C GLU A 254 -10.46 -8.38 9.77
N ILE A 255 -10.85 -8.91 10.92
CA ILE A 255 -9.99 -8.97 12.11
C ILE A 255 -8.78 -9.88 11.89
N SER A 256 -8.95 -11.01 11.21
CA SER A 256 -7.84 -11.92 10.90
C SER A 256 -6.79 -11.25 10.00
N GLY A 257 -7.23 -10.48 8.99
CA GLY A 257 -6.36 -9.68 8.14
C GLY A 257 -5.63 -8.59 8.92
N LEU A 258 -6.31 -7.91 9.84
CA LEU A 258 -5.69 -6.93 10.73
C LEU A 258 -4.63 -7.58 11.63
N ILE A 259 -4.89 -8.76 12.19
CA ILE A 259 -3.91 -9.50 12.99
C ILE A 259 -2.69 -9.89 12.13
N ALA A 260 -2.88 -10.35 10.89
CA ALA A 260 -1.78 -10.64 9.98
C ALA A 260 -0.92 -9.40 9.74
N HIS A 261 -1.56 -8.24 9.48
CA HIS A 261 -0.92 -6.96 9.25
C HIS A 261 -0.11 -6.48 10.47
N GLU A 262 -0.73 -6.41 11.64
CA GLU A 262 -0.12 -5.82 12.84
C GLU A 262 0.86 -6.78 13.54
N ALA A 263 0.54 -8.07 13.64
CA ALA A 263 1.36 -9.00 14.41
C ALA A 263 2.64 -9.43 13.69
N PHE A 264 2.57 -9.74 12.41
CA PHE A 264 3.71 -10.22 11.63
C PHE A 264 4.03 -9.37 10.41
N GLY A 265 3.06 -8.71 9.77
CA GLY A 265 3.32 -7.86 8.63
C GLY A 265 4.37 -6.78 8.94
N HIS A 266 4.10 -5.90 9.91
CA HIS A 266 5.08 -4.92 10.38
C HIS A 266 6.26 -5.56 11.11
N GLY A 267 6.03 -6.63 11.88
CA GLY A 267 7.05 -7.31 12.68
C GLY A 267 8.18 -7.94 11.86
N VAL A 268 7.96 -8.15 10.56
CA VAL A 268 8.94 -8.76 9.64
C VAL A 268 9.29 -7.90 8.43
N GLU A 269 9.03 -6.58 8.47
CA GLU A 269 9.66 -5.61 7.56
C GLU A 269 11.17 -5.58 7.82
N MET A 270 11.96 -6.18 6.94
CA MET A 270 13.37 -6.50 7.19
C MET A 270 14.32 -5.29 7.15
N ASP A 271 13.87 -4.12 6.72
CA ASP A 271 14.62 -2.87 6.92
C ASP A 271 14.75 -2.54 8.43
N MET A 272 13.82 -3.00 9.27
CA MET A 272 13.91 -2.94 10.72
C MET A 272 14.90 -3.98 11.29
N PHE A 273 15.12 -5.11 10.61
CA PHE A 273 16.19 -6.06 10.98
C PHE A 273 17.57 -5.41 10.81
N VAL A 274 17.81 -4.72 9.69
CA VAL A 274 19.05 -3.95 9.45
C VAL A 274 19.31 -2.95 10.59
N LYS A 275 18.26 -2.34 11.12
CA LYS A 275 18.33 -1.34 12.22
C LYS A 275 18.35 -2.00 13.61
N ASN A 276 18.23 -3.33 13.69
CA ASN A 276 18.07 -4.08 14.94
C ASN A 276 16.88 -3.57 15.79
N ARG A 277 15.72 -3.38 15.16
CA ARG A 277 14.51 -2.82 15.78
C ARG A 277 13.28 -3.72 15.70
N ALA A 278 13.37 -4.90 15.10
CA ALA A 278 12.27 -5.85 15.00
C ALA A 278 12.60 -7.16 15.70
N LEU A 279 11.71 -7.60 16.57
CA LEU A 279 11.82 -8.87 17.29
C LEU A 279 11.74 -10.07 16.32
N GLY A 280 11.04 -9.93 15.20
CA GLY A 280 10.89 -10.97 14.18
C GLY A 280 12.22 -11.56 13.71
N ALA A 281 13.31 -10.76 13.68
CA ALA A 281 14.65 -11.24 13.33
C ALA A 281 15.12 -12.42 14.21
N ASP A 282 14.76 -12.42 15.50
CA ASP A 282 15.15 -13.46 16.46
C ASP A 282 14.30 -14.73 16.32
N TYR A 283 13.21 -14.68 15.56
CA TYR A 283 12.26 -15.79 15.37
C TYR A 283 12.34 -16.47 14.00
N ILE A 284 13.18 -16.02 13.11
CA ILE A 284 13.40 -16.69 11.82
C ILE A 284 13.80 -18.15 12.07
N GLY A 285 13.10 -19.09 11.43
CA GLY A 285 13.25 -20.54 11.59
C GLY A 285 12.57 -21.13 12.83
N LYS A 286 11.92 -20.32 13.66
CA LYS A 286 11.23 -20.77 14.88
C LYS A 286 9.71 -20.82 14.69
N ARG A 287 9.07 -21.58 15.59
CA ARG A 287 7.62 -21.65 15.66
C ARG A 287 7.05 -20.37 16.30
N VAL A 288 6.14 -19.73 15.59
CA VAL A 288 5.43 -18.51 16.00
C VAL A 288 3.91 -18.68 16.02
N GLY A 289 3.40 -19.76 15.45
CA GLY A 289 1.98 -20.08 15.39
C GLY A 289 1.72 -21.59 15.39
N SER A 290 0.45 -21.96 15.30
CA SER A 290 0.04 -23.37 15.16
C SER A 290 0.42 -23.90 13.77
N GLU A 291 0.36 -25.22 13.58
CA GLU A 291 0.58 -25.85 12.28
C GLU A 291 -0.51 -25.52 11.23
N LEU A 292 -1.61 -24.95 11.67
CA LEU A 292 -2.69 -24.50 10.80
C LEU A 292 -2.43 -23.08 10.24
N CYS A 293 -1.44 -22.36 10.74
CA CYS A 293 -1.15 -20.99 10.36
C CYS A 293 -0.13 -20.96 9.23
N THR A 294 -0.54 -20.52 8.05
CA THR A 294 0.33 -20.14 6.93
C THR A 294 -0.02 -18.72 6.53
N MET A 295 0.98 -17.87 6.33
CA MET A 295 0.83 -16.46 6.01
C MET A 295 1.70 -16.10 4.82
N HIS A 296 1.12 -15.35 3.91
CA HIS A 296 1.75 -14.82 2.71
C HIS A 296 1.74 -13.30 2.70
N GLU A 297 2.75 -12.73 2.08
CA GLU A 297 2.85 -11.31 1.78
C GLU A 297 3.40 -11.10 0.37
N GLY A 298 2.81 -10.17 -0.37
CA GLY A 298 3.34 -9.80 -1.68
C GLY A 298 2.29 -9.24 -2.63
N ALA A 299 2.75 -8.48 -3.62
CA ALA A 299 1.85 -7.87 -4.60
C ALA A 299 1.28 -8.89 -5.62
N LEU A 300 1.73 -10.13 -5.58
CA LEU A 300 1.21 -11.24 -6.40
C LEU A 300 0.43 -12.29 -5.60
N CYS A 301 0.43 -12.24 -4.26
CA CYS A 301 -0.28 -13.24 -3.47
C CYS A 301 -1.81 -13.08 -3.55
N GLU A 302 -2.29 -11.86 -3.81
CA GLU A 302 -3.71 -11.58 -4.03
C GLU A 302 -3.85 -10.40 -5.01
N GLU A 303 -4.90 -10.40 -5.83
CA GLU A 303 -5.20 -9.29 -6.73
C GLU A 303 -6.08 -8.24 -6.04
N SER A 304 -5.51 -7.51 -5.11
CA SER A 304 -6.17 -6.48 -4.32
C SER A 304 -5.51 -5.10 -4.52
N VAL A 305 -5.80 -4.12 -3.64
CA VAL A 305 -5.41 -2.71 -3.82
C VAL A 305 -3.91 -2.46 -3.95
N THR A 306 -3.04 -3.35 -3.55
CA THR A 306 -1.59 -3.14 -3.68
C THR A 306 -0.91 -4.11 -4.64
N ALA A 307 -1.68 -4.69 -5.56
CA ALA A 307 -1.17 -5.58 -6.60
C ALA A 307 -0.51 -4.80 -7.75
N TYR A 308 0.76 -5.06 -8.03
CA TYR A 308 1.55 -4.44 -9.11
C TYR A 308 2.53 -5.44 -9.73
N ALA A 309 3.24 -5.05 -10.79
CA ALA A 309 4.21 -5.92 -11.46
C ALA A 309 5.65 -5.75 -10.93
N PHE A 310 6.02 -4.56 -10.49
CA PHE A 310 7.31 -4.25 -9.86
C PHE A 310 7.17 -3.10 -8.85
N ASP A 311 8.04 -3.08 -7.85
CA ASP A 311 8.06 -2.08 -6.80
C ASP A 311 8.76 -0.76 -7.21
N ASP A 312 8.89 0.17 -6.27
CA ASP A 312 9.48 1.49 -6.50
C ASP A 312 11.02 1.48 -6.61
N GLU A 313 11.64 0.31 -6.56
CA GLU A 313 13.06 0.09 -6.76
C GLU A 313 13.36 -0.77 -8.01
N GLY A 314 12.32 -1.12 -8.77
CA GLY A 314 12.41 -1.93 -9.98
C GLY A 314 12.57 -3.42 -9.70
N VAL A 315 12.30 -3.89 -8.50
CA VAL A 315 12.25 -5.30 -8.15
C VAL A 315 10.90 -5.87 -8.56
N LEU A 316 10.89 -7.03 -9.21
CA LEU A 316 9.64 -7.70 -9.58
C LEU A 316 8.85 -8.07 -8.32
N ALA A 317 7.54 -7.91 -8.42
CA ALA A 317 6.62 -8.34 -7.37
C ALA A 317 6.72 -9.83 -7.12
N GLY A 318 6.52 -10.22 -5.87
CA GLY A 318 6.55 -11.61 -5.43
C GLY A 318 5.31 -12.03 -4.66
N ASP A 319 5.28 -13.30 -4.33
CA ASP A 319 4.44 -13.94 -3.32
C ASP A 319 5.41 -14.62 -2.34
N VAL A 320 5.45 -14.12 -1.12
CA VAL A 320 6.41 -14.52 -0.09
C VAL A 320 5.67 -15.27 1.02
N THR A 321 5.97 -16.54 1.22
CA THR A 321 5.48 -17.29 2.38
C THR A 321 6.30 -16.87 3.61
N GLU A 322 5.77 -15.98 4.43
CA GLU A 322 6.42 -15.52 5.65
C GLU A 322 6.34 -16.57 6.76
N ILE A 323 5.15 -17.14 6.96
CA ILE A 323 4.92 -18.22 7.92
C ILE A 323 4.43 -19.46 7.15
N ASP A 324 5.15 -20.58 7.31
CA ASP A 324 4.79 -21.87 6.75
C ASP A 324 4.44 -22.82 7.89
N ARG A 325 3.18 -23.18 8.01
CA ARG A 325 2.65 -24.08 9.06
C ARG A 325 3.19 -23.73 10.45
N GLY A 326 3.09 -22.46 10.79
CA GLY A 326 3.48 -21.91 12.07
C GLY A 326 4.97 -21.66 12.26
N ILE A 327 5.81 -21.89 11.25
CA ILE A 327 7.25 -21.58 11.29
C ILE A 327 7.51 -20.29 10.51
N LEU A 328 8.08 -19.28 11.17
CA LEU A 328 8.51 -18.05 10.51
C LEU A 328 9.70 -18.34 9.60
N LYS A 329 9.54 -18.16 8.30
CA LYS A 329 10.55 -18.50 7.29
C LYS A 329 11.42 -17.31 6.93
N THR A 330 10.79 -16.17 6.71
CA THR A 330 11.40 -14.93 6.25
C THR A 330 10.49 -13.75 6.56
N GLY A 331 10.91 -12.56 6.22
CA GLY A 331 10.07 -11.37 6.09
C GLY A 331 10.18 -10.80 4.69
N ILE A 332 9.66 -9.60 4.51
CA ILE A 332 9.72 -8.82 3.28
C ILE A 332 10.84 -7.78 3.33
N CYS A 333 11.37 -7.38 2.16
CA CYS A 333 12.44 -6.40 2.12
C CYS A 333 12.44 -5.52 0.87
N ASP A 334 12.93 -4.31 1.04
CA ASP A 334 13.40 -3.44 -0.03
C ASP A 334 14.77 -3.90 -0.57
N ALA A 335 15.16 -3.40 -1.73
CA ALA A 335 16.38 -3.84 -2.41
C ALA A 335 17.66 -3.58 -1.61
N LEU A 336 17.77 -2.46 -0.89
CA LEU A 336 18.97 -2.15 -0.11
C LEU A 336 19.05 -2.96 1.17
N SER A 337 17.91 -3.21 1.82
CA SER A 337 17.83 -4.07 3.00
C SER A 337 18.18 -5.51 2.64
N ALA A 338 17.69 -6.00 1.50
CA ALA A 338 18.04 -7.33 0.98
C ALA A 338 19.56 -7.50 0.80
N LEU A 339 20.22 -6.55 0.14
CA LEU A 339 21.67 -6.57 -0.02
C LEU A 339 22.43 -6.60 1.30
N ARG A 340 21.99 -5.80 2.29
CA ARG A 340 22.64 -5.71 3.61
C ARG A 340 22.49 -6.99 4.43
N LEU A 341 21.37 -7.67 4.27
CA LEU A 341 21.07 -8.93 4.97
C LEU A 341 21.54 -10.17 4.21
N GLY A 342 21.97 -10.02 2.94
CA GLY A 342 22.39 -11.13 2.10
C GLY A 342 21.24 -12.06 1.70
N VAL A 343 20.05 -11.49 1.48
CA VAL A 343 18.85 -12.21 1.03
C VAL A 343 18.36 -11.68 -0.32
N GLU A 344 17.44 -12.40 -0.97
CA GLU A 344 16.80 -11.93 -2.19
C GLU A 344 15.76 -10.83 -1.87
N PRO A 345 15.66 -9.77 -2.70
CA PRO A 345 14.63 -8.75 -2.55
C PRO A 345 13.25 -9.31 -2.88
N THR A 346 12.23 -8.86 -2.15
CA THR A 346 10.87 -9.41 -2.25
C THR A 346 9.91 -8.57 -3.11
N GLY A 347 10.35 -7.41 -3.60
CA GLY A 347 9.50 -6.51 -4.37
C GLY A 347 8.58 -5.65 -3.48
N ASN A 348 9.03 -5.35 -2.27
CA ASN A 348 8.29 -4.58 -1.26
C ASN A 348 8.93 -3.21 -0.97
N GLY A 349 9.81 -2.72 -1.84
CA GLY A 349 10.38 -1.37 -1.74
C GLY A 349 9.39 -0.32 -2.21
N LYS A 350 8.79 0.45 -1.28
CA LYS A 350 7.74 1.43 -1.57
C LYS A 350 8.08 2.83 -1.09
N ARG A 351 7.61 3.82 -1.85
CA ARG A 351 7.71 5.25 -1.53
C ARG A 351 6.34 5.80 -1.21
N GLU A 352 6.25 6.68 -0.24
CA GLU A 352 5.04 7.47 0.00
C GLU A 352 4.69 8.34 -1.22
N ASN A 353 5.70 8.97 -1.79
CA ASN A 353 5.67 9.63 -3.09
C ASN A 353 7.08 9.70 -3.68
N PHE A 354 7.24 10.21 -4.90
CA PHE A 354 8.53 10.25 -5.60
C PHE A 354 9.63 11.01 -4.85
N ALA A 355 9.30 11.96 -3.97
CA ALA A 355 10.27 12.75 -3.21
C ALA A 355 10.73 12.06 -1.91
N HIS A 356 10.05 11.01 -1.48
CA HIS A 356 10.40 10.26 -0.28
C HIS A 356 11.29 9.06 -0.58
N LYS A 357 12.06 8.64 0.41
CA LYS A 357 12.89 7.45 0.36
C LYS A 357 12.00 6.19 0.26
N ALA A 358 12.49 5.16 -0.43
CA ALA A 358 11.88 3.84 -0.37
C ALA A 358 12.13 3.17 0.99
N TYR A 359 11.12 2.49 1.49
CA TYR A 359 11.14 1.65 2.67
C TYR A 359 10.51 0.30 2.35
N THR A 360 10.83 -0.71 3.14
CA THR A 360 10.05 -1.94 3.12
C THR A 360 8.63 -1.66 3.55
N ARG A 361 7.63 -2.11 2.77
CA ARG A 361 6.21 -1.97 3.10
C ARG A 361 5.43 -3.19 2.62
N MET A 362 4.48 -3.59 3.46
CA MET A 362 3.48 -4.59 3.07
C MET A 362 2.73 -4.18 1.82
N THR A 363 2.19 -5.17 1.16
CA THR A 363 1.31 -5.07 0.00
C THR A 363 -0.01 -5.79 0.28
N ASN A 364 -0.10 -7.07 0.00
CA ASN A 364 -1.25 -7.88 0.34
C ASN A 364 -0.82 -8.95 1.34
N THR A 365 -1.21 -8.77 2.60
CA THR A 365 -0.87 -9.67 3.72
C THR A 365 -2.06 -10.56 4.00
N ILE A 366 -1.90 -11.87 3.86
CA ILE A 366 -3.00 -12.82 3.98
C ILE A 366 -2.64 -14.04 4.83
N PHE A 367 -3.63 -14.58 5.54
CA PHE A 367 -3.60 -15.96 6.02
C PHE A 367 -4.25 -16.89 5.00
N ASP A 368 -3.67 -18.06 4.80
CA ASP A 368 -4.28 -19.09 3.99
C ASP A 368 -5.60 -19.57 4.60
N SER A 369 -6.55 -19.92 3.71
CA SER A 369 -7.81 -20.53 4.13
C SER A 369 -7.56 -21.93 4.72
N GLY A 370 -8.13 -22.17 5.90
CA GLY A 370 -8.12 -23.48 6.57
C GLY A 370 -9.24 -24.41 6.10
N ALA A 371 -9.26 -25.62 6.64
CA ALA A 371 -10.27 -26.65 6.33
C ALA A 371 -11.52 -26.53 7.22
N HIS A 372 -11.50 -25.75 8.29
CA HIS A 372 -12.59 -25.67 9.26
C HIS A 372 -13.66 -24.67 8.79
N ARG A 373 -14.91 -25.03 9.03
CA ARG A 373 -16.05 -24.14 8.77
C ARG A 373 -16.34 -23.27 9.98
N LEU A 374 -16.83 -22.07 9.76
CA LEU A 374 -17.16 -21.13 10.84
C LEU A 374 -18.14 -21.73 11.86
N GLU A 375 -19.15 -22.44 11.39
CA GLU A 375 -20.16 -23.07 12.24
C GLU A 375 -19.53 -24.16 13.14
N GLU A 376 -18.55 -24.90 12.63
CA GLU A 376 -17.82 -25.94 13.41
C GLU A 376 -16.93 -25.28 14.46
N MET A 377 -16.25 -24.17 14.11
CA MET A 377 -15.45 -23.41 15.06
C MET A 377 -16.30 -22.82 16.17
N ILE A 378 -17.45 -22.22 15.86
CA ILE A 378 -18.39 -21.69 16.86
C ILE A 378 -18.89 -22.82 17.77
N ALA A 379 -19.26 -23.98 17.22
CA ALA A 379 -19.73 -25.10 18.00
C ALA A 379 -18.66 -25.70 18.93
N SER A 380 -17.38 -25.49 18.65
CA SER A 380 -16.27 -25.99 19.50
C SER A 380 -15.99 -25.11 20.71
N VAL A 381 -16.38 -23.83 20.69
CA VAL A 381 -16.14 -22.87 21.77
C VAL A 381 -17.24 -22.97 22.81
N GLN A 382 -16.87 -23.23 24.08
CA GLN A 382 -17.83 -23.30 25.18
C GLN A 382 -18.21 -21.91 25.71
N TYR A 383 -17.22 -21.02 25.79
CA TYR A 383 -17.38 -19.65 26.25
C TYR A 383 -16.29 -18.78 25.60
N GLY A 384 -16.73 -17.81 24.79
CA GLY A 384 -15.82 -16.95 24.03
C GLY A 384 -16.57 -15.92 23.21
N TYR A 385 -15.85 -15.28 22.30
CA TYR A 385 -16.38 -14.23 21.43
C TYR A 385 -16.07 -14.49 19.97
N LEU A 386 -17.03 -14.18 19.11
CA LEU A 386 -16.80 -13.97 17.69
C LEU A 386 -16.59 -12.47 17.46
N LEU A 387 -15.38 -12.08 17.07
CA LEU A 387 -15.03 -10.71 16.74
C LEU A 387 -15.29 -10.46 15.26
N CYS A 388 -16.10 -9.44 14.94
CA CYS A 388 -16.48 -9.09 13.58
C CYS A 388 -16.25 -7.62 13.30
N GLY A 389 -15.58 -7.33 12.18
CA GLY A 389 -15.25 -5.97 11.77
C GLY A 389 -14.18 -5.33 12.65
N GLU A 390 -13.38 -4.47 12.06
CA GLU A 390 -12.32 -3.73 12.74
C GLU A 390 -12.62 -2.23 12.71
N GLN A 391 -12.02 -1.46 13.60
CA GLN A 391 -12.05 0.00 13.55
C GLN A 391 -10.65 0.60 13.45
N SER A 392 -9.64 -0.06 14.01
CA SER A 392 -8.26 0.38 13.99
C SER A 392 -7.38 -0.73 14.55
N GLY A 393 -6.15 -0.81 14.05
CA GLY A 393 -5.05 -1.59 14.61
C GLY A 393 -3.89 -0.69 15.00
N MET A 394 -3.09 -1.13 15.96
CA MET A 394 -1.86 -0.45 16.34
C MET A 394 -0.84 -1.44 16.84
N GLU A 395 0.35 -1.37 16.28
CA GLU A 395 1.51 -2.12 16.74
C GLU A 395 2.26 -1.35 17.81
N VAL A 396 2.68 -2.05 18.86
CA VAL A 396 3.60 -1.51 19.86
C VAL A 396 4.95 -2.19 19.71
N PHE A 397 5.92 -1.47 19.16
CA PHE A 397 7.31 -1.93 19.11
C PHE A 397 7.90 -1.95 20.51
N ILE A 398 7.92 -3.13 21.14
CA ILE A 398 8.62 -3.34 22.41
C ILE A 398 9.90 -4.14 22.13
N LYS A 399 11.04 -3.49 22.30
CA LYS A 399 12.33 -4.15 22.46
C LYS A 399 12.88 -3.84 23.83
#